data_381c5b4fae551f126d00fe7047d104a8
#
_entry.id   381c5b4fae551f126d00fe7047d104a8
#
_cell.length_a   1.000
_cell.length_b   1.000
_cell.length_c   1.000
_cell.angle_alpha   90.00
_cell.angle_beta   90.00
_cell.angle_gamma   90.00
#
_symmetry.space_group_name_H-M   'P 1'
#
loop_
_entity.id
_entity.type
_entity.pdbx_description
1 polymer ?
#
loop_
_entity_poly.entity_id
_entity_poly.type
_entity_poly.pdbx_seq_one_letter_code
_entity_poly.pdbx_strand_id
1 'polypeptide(L)'
;MVASGAVGKPVRAFGGFFSMALDTFVAMFRPPFAWREFISQSWFVARVSIVPTLMLTIPYTVLLTFTFNILLKEFGAADFSGTGAALGTVRQIGPIVTVLVVAGAGATAMCADLGARTIREELDALRVMGVNPIQALVVPRVLAATLVSLTLSATVILVGLAGAYFFCVYIQNVSPGAFASGLTLIIGATDVSIALVKAALFGLSAGMIACYKGISVGGGPAGVGNAVNETVVFTFMALFAINIVATAVAVKVTM
;
A
#
# COMPACT_ATOMS: atom_id res chain seq x y z
N MET A 1 -11.10 10.00 40.89
CA MET A 1 -9.78 9.44 40.52
C MET A 1 -9.86 8.40 39.38
N VAL A 2 -10.81 8.53 38.45
CA VAL A 2 -11.07 7.53 37.37
C VAL A 2 -10.72 8.03 35.94
N ALA A 3 -10.43 9.33 35.79
CA ALA A 3 -10.19 9.93 34.48
C ALA A 3 -8.74 9.81 33.96
N SER A 4 -7.75 9.51 34.81
CA SER A 4 -6.34 9.44 34.36
C SER A 4 -5.96 8.13 33.64
N GLY A 5 -6.76 7.08 33.79
CA GLY A 5 -6.52 5.78 33.13
C GLY A 5 -6.90 5.71 31.65
N ALA A 6 -7.87 6.52 31.20
CA ALA A 6 -8.38 6.46 29.83
C ALA A 6 -7.45 7.18 28.81
N VAL A 7 -6.79 8.25 29.22
CA VAL A 7 -5.86 9.02 28.36
C VAL A 7 -4.47 8.36 28.30
N GLY A 8 -4.08 7.63 29.35
CA GLY A 8 -2.76 6.98 29.43
C GLY A 8 -2.57 5.81 28.44
N LYS A 9 -3.63 5.08 28.12
CA LYS A 9 -3.56 3.94 27.18
C LYS A 9 -3.23 4.35 25.73
N PRO A 10 -3.92 5.31 25.10
CA PRO A 10 -3.60 5.73 23.75
C PRO A 10 -2.22 6.40 23.65
N VAL A 11 -1.84 7.22 24.62
CA VAL A 11 -0.50 7.85 24.64
C VAL A 11 0.61 6.80 24.75
N ARG A 12 0.42 5.77 25.55
CA ARG A 12 1.37 4.65 25.67
C ARG A 12 1.46 3.83 24.40
N ALA A 13 0.34 3.60 23.70
CA ALA A 13 0.31 2.92 22.41
C ALA A 13 1.03 3.72 21.33
N PHE A 14 0.82 5.04 21.26
CA PHE A 14 1.57 5.91 20.36
C PHE A 14 3.07 5.91 20.67
N GLY A 15 3.45 6.05 21.92
CA GLY A 15 4.86 5.98 22.34
C GLY A 15 5.52 4.65 21.96
N GLY A 16 4.82 3.53 22.20
CA GLY A 16 5.30 2.19 21.81
C GLY A 16 5.45 2.01 20.29
N PHE A 17 4.52 2.56 19.50
CA PHE A 17 4.63 2.54 18.03
C PHE A 17 5.87 3.31 17.54
N PHE A 18 6.07 4.55 18.03
CA PHE A 18 7.22 5.35 17.64
C PHE A 18 8.56 4.73 18.10
N SER A 19 8.61 4.16 19.32
CA SER A 19 9.79 3.44 19.78
C SER A 19 10.12 2.27 18.86
N MET A 20 9.14 1.41 18.55
CA MET A 20 9.35 0.29 17.63
C MET A 20 9.74 0.77 16.23
N ALA A 21 9.16 1.86 15.73
CA ALA A 21 9.49 2.41 14.43
C ALA A 21 10.94 2.90 14.36
N LEU A 22 11.42 3.60 15.40
CA LEU A 22 12.81 4.02 15.52
C LEU A 22 13.76 2.83 15.62
N ASP A 23 13.43 1.85 16.47
CA ASP A 23 14.22 0.63 16.62
C ASP A 23 14.30 -0.14 15.29
N THR A 24 13.20 -0.22 14.55
CA THR A 24 13.15 -0.85 13.22
C THR A 24 14.02 -0.11 12.22
N PHE A 25 13.94 1.23 12.22
CA PHE A 25 14.75 2.05 11.33
C PHE A 25 16.26 1.91 11.62
N VAL A 26 16.66 1.91 12.90
CA VAL A 26 18.04 1.68 13.30
C VAL A 26 18.49 0.25 12.97
N ALA A 27 17.64 -0.75 13.22
CA ALA A 27 17.94 -2.15 12.95
C ALA A 27 18.06 -2.45 11.45
N MET A 28 17.42 -1.67 10.58
CA MET A 28 17.49 -1.81 9.12
C MET A 28 18.92 -1.65 8.58
N PHE A 29 19.74 -0.83 9.27
CA PHE A 29 21.14 -0.57 8.89
C PHE A 29 22.17 -1.45 9.63
N ARG A 30 21.71 -2.36 10.51
CA ARG A 30 22.61 -3.23 11.28
C ARG A 30 22.69 -4.64 10.68
N PRO A 31 23.89 -5.15 10.36
CA PRO A 31 24.03 -6.55 10.00
C PRO A 31 23.87 -7.47 11.24
N PRO A 32 23.48 -8.76 11.07
CA PRO A 32 23.15 -9.43 9.82
C PRO A 32 21.71 -9.20 9.36
N PHE A 33 21.48 -9.11 8.03
CA PHE A 33 20.15 -8.98 7.45
C PHE A 33 19.54 -10.36 7.17
N ALA A 34 18.28 -10.57 7.55
CA ALA A 34 17.58 -11.84 7.39
C ALA A 34 16.99 -12.01 5.97
N TRP A 35 17.86 -12.21 4.96
CA TRP A 35 17.48 -12.34 3.55
C TRP A 35 16.41 -13.41 3.29
N ARG A 36 16.51 -14.55 3.96
CA ARG A 36 15.58 -15.66 3.79
C ARG A 36 14.16 -15.28 4.23
N GLU A 37 14.04 -14.58 5.35
CA GLU A 37 12.76 -14.08 5.85
C GLU A 37 12.21 -12.99 4.94
N PHE A 38 13.05 -12.07 4.45
CA PHE A 38 12.67 -11.02 3.50
C PHE A 38 12.05 -11.60 2.22
N ILE A 39 12.71 -12.58 1.59
CA ILE A 39 12.21 -13.21 0.36
C ILE A 39 10.89 -13.96 0.63
N SER A 40 10.84 -14.72 1.73
CA SER A 40 9.65 -15.45 2.14
C SER A 40 8.45 -14.53 2.37
N GLN A 41 8.67 -13.42 3.07
CA GLN A 41 7.63 -12.43 3.35
C GLN A 41 7.22 -11.64 2.11
N SER A 42 8.16 -11.30 1.23
CA SER A 42 7.84 -10.66 -0.05
C SER A 42 6.94 -11.55 -0.90
N TRP A 43 7.25 -12.83 -1.00
CA TRP A 43 6.41 -13.80 -1.70
C TRP A 43 5.04 -13.97 -1.06
N PHE A 44 4.98 -14.07 0.26
CA PHE A 44 3.74 -14.21 1.01
C PHE A 44 2.80 -13.01 0.78
N VAL A 45 3.30 -11.78 0.97
CA VAL A 45 2.51 -10.56 0.80
C VAL A 45 2.10 -10.37 -0.66
N ALA A 46 3.00 -10.62 -1.62
CA ALA A 46 2.70 -10.53 -3.04
C ALA A 46 1.57 -11.49 -3.44
N ARG A 47 1.66 -12.76 -3.02
CA ARG A 47 0.67 -13.79 -3.33
C ARG A 47 -0.73 -13.44 -2.82
N VAL A 48 -0.83 -12.87 -1.63
CA VAL A 48 -2.11 -12.45 -1.03
C VAL A 48 -2.67 -11.21 -1.73
N SER A 49 -1.80 -10.33 -2.23
CA SER A 49 -2.21 -9.01 -2.74
C SER A 49 -2.43 -8.98 -4.26
N ILE A 50 -1.81 -9.85 -5.06
CA ILE A 50 -1.91 -9.80 -6.55
C ILE A 50 -3.34 -9.98 -7.03
N VAL A 51 -4.06 -11.00 -6.55
CA VAL A 51 -5.42 -11.30 -7.03
C VAL A 51 -6.40 -10.15 -6.69
N PRO A 52 -6.48 -9.66 -5.44
CA PRO A 52 -7.29 -8.49 -5.12
C PRO A 52 -6.92 -7.26 -5.95
N THR A 53 -5.62 -7.04 -6.23
CA THR A 53 -5.17 -5.91 -7.04
C THR A 53 -5.75 -5.97 -8.44
N LEU A 54 -5.67 -7.11 -9.12
CA LEU A 54 -6.20 -7.28 -10.47
C LEU A 54 -7.72 -7.14 -10.50
N MET A 55 -8.40 -7.75 -9.54
CA MET A 55 -9.87 -7.71 -9.42
C MET A 55 -10.41 -6.31 -9.15
N LEU A 56 -9.66 -5.45 -8.46
CA LEU A 56 -10.04 -4.07 -8.22
C LEU A 56 -9.63 -3.14 -9.37
N THR A 57 -8.43 -3.34 -9.94
CA THR A 57 -7.89 -2.43 -10.95
C THR A 57 -8.73 -2.40 -12.21
N ILE A 58 -9.08 -3.57 -12.73
CA ILE A 58 -9.78 -3.66 -14.03
C ILE A 58 -11.14 -2.94 -14.00
N PRO A 59 -12.11 -3.31 -13.12
CA PRO A 59 -13.41 -2.67 -13.12
C PRO A 59 -13.35 -1.19 -12.74
N TYR A 60 -12.44 -0.81 -11.82
CA TYR A 60 -12.31 0.56 -11.39
C TYR A 60 -11.75 1.46 -12.50
N THR A 61 -10.78 0.98 -13.25
CA THR A 61 -10.21 1.70 -14.40
C THR A 61 -11.22 1.83 -15.54
N VAL A 62 -11.94 0.75 -15.85
CA VAL A 62 -12.96 0.75 -16.90
C VAL A 62 -14.08 1.75 -16.55
N LEU A 63 -14.57 1.74 -15.31
CA LEU A 63 -15.63 2.65 -14.85
C LEU A 63 -15.19 4.11 -14.94
N LEU A 64 -13.98 4.43 -14.49
CA LEU A 64 -13.46 5.79 -14.53
C LEU A 64 -13.24 6.26 -15.97
N THR A 65 -12.63 5.41 -16.81
CA THR A 65 -12.41 5.71 -18.23
C THR A 65 -13.73 5.91 -18.96
N PHE A 66 -14.74 5.09 -18.67
CA PHE A 66 -16.08 5.23 -19.22
C PHE A 66 -16.69 6.60 -18.88
N THR A 67 -16.64 6.98 -17.61
CA THR A 67 -17.18 8.27 -17.15
C THR A 67 -16.47 9.44 -17.81
N PHE A 68 -15.13 9.42 -17.86
CA PHE A 68 -14.39 10.49 -18.54
C PHE A 68 -14.69 10.56 -20.04
N ASN A 69 -14.81 9.42 -20.71
CA ASN A 69 -15.04 9.42 -22.14
C ASN A 69 -16.44 9.91 -22.53
N ILE A 70 -17.47 9.64 -21.71
CA ILE A 70 -18.80 10.24 -21.90
C ILE A 70 -18.70 11.77 -21.88
N LEU A 71 -18.04 12.31 -20.84
CA LEU A 71 -17.84 13.75 -20.74
C LEU A 71 -17.07 14.31 -21.94
N LEU A 72 -15.98 13.68 -22.35
CA LEU A 72 -15.18 14.13 -23.50
C LEU A 72 -15.96 14.07 -24.81
N LYS A 73 -16.84 13.08 -24.99
CA LYS A 73 -17.73 13.00 -26.17
C LYS A 73 -18.73 14.14 -26.23
N GLU A 74 -19.32 14.52 -25.09
CA GLU A 74 -20.25 15.65 -25.03
C GLU A 74 -19.59 16.97 -25.43
N PHE A 75 -18.30 17.12 -25.15
CA PHE A 75 -17.49 18.28 -25.55
C PHE A 75 -16.85 18.15 -26.95
N GLY A 76 -17.13 17.06 -27.69
CA GLY A 76 -16.51 16.81 -28.99
C GLY A 76 -15.00 16.51 -28.93
N ALA A 77 -14.48 16.13 -27.75
CA ALA A 77 -13.06 15.94 -27.46
C ALA A 77 -12.70 14.46 -27.22
N ALA A 78 -13.37 13.53 -27.90
CA ALA A 78 -13.19 12.09 -27.73
C ALA A 78 -11.73 11.62 -27.94
N ASP A 79 -10.96 12.32 -28.76
CA ASP A 79 -9.54 12.03 -29.04
C ASP A 79 -8.64 12.18 -27.81
N PHE A 80 -9.06 12.97 -26.80
CA PHE A 80 -8.34 13.11 -25.53
C PHE A 80 -8.62 12.02 -24.51
N SER A 81 -9.34 10.97 -24.88
CA SER A 81 -9.66 9.84 -23.98
C SER A 81 -8.42 9.15 -23.40
N GLY A 82 -7.34 9.04 -24.18
CA GLY A 82 -6.05 8.52 -23.72
C GLY A 82 -5.43 9.36 -22.61
N THR A 83 -5.51 10.69 -22.74
CA THR A 83 -5.05 11.62 -21.71
C THR A 83 -5.85 11.49 -20.41
N GLY A 84 -7.18 11.40 -20.50
CA GLY A 84 -8.06 11.18 -19.35
C GLY A 84 -7.79 9.85 -18.66
N ALA A 85 -7.60 8.77 -19.43
CA ALA A 85 -7.23 7.47 -18.92
C ALA A 85 -5.87 7.48 -18.19
N ALA A 86 -4.86 8.13 -18.76
CA ALA A 86 -3.54 8.27 -18.16
C ALA A 86 -3.58 9.05 -16.84
N LEU A 87 -4.20 10.22 -16.85
CA LEU A 87 -4.38 11.04 -15.64
C LEU A 87 -5.10 10.28 -14.54
N GLY A 88 -6.25 9.66 -14.88
CA GLY A 88 -7.04 8.90 -13.95
C GLY A 88 -6.27 7.71 -13.37
N THR A 89 -5.62 6.93 -14.21
CA THR A 89 -4.93 5.71 -13.78
C THR A 89 -3.67 6.02 -12.97
N VAL A 90 -2.79 6.90 -13.44
CA VAL A 90 -1.49 7.15 -12.78
C VAL A 90 -1.66 8.00 -11.53
N ARG A 91 -2.42 9.11 -11.59
CA ARG A 91 -2.53 10.06 -10.48
C ARG A 91 -3.57 9.66 -9.43
N GLN A 92 -4.64 8.95 -9.81
CA GLN A 92 -5.75 8.62 -8.91
C GLN A 92 -5.89 7.12 -8.63
N ILE A 93 -6.14 6.29 -9.65
CA ILE A 93 -6.45 4.87 -9.46
C ILE A 93 -5.25 4.13 -8.87
N GLY A 94 -4.04 4.37 -9.41
CA GLY A 94 -2.81 3.74 -8.94
C GLY A 94 -2.64 3.83 -7.43
N PRO A 95 -2.58 5.05 -6.86
CA PRO A 95 -2.48 5.23 -5.42
C PRO A 95 -3.66 4.67 -4.64
N ILE A 96 -4.91 4.90 -5.07
CA ILE A 96 -6.11 4.47 -4.33
C ILE A 96 -6.19 2.93 -4.26
N VAL A 97 -6.04 2.23 -5.38
CA VAL A 97 -6.09 0.76 -5.40
C VAL A 97 -4.93 0.18 -4.59
N THR A 98 -3.73 0.79 -4.70
CA THR A 98 -2.59 0.36 -3.89
C THR A 98 -2.88 0.49 -2.39
N VAL A 99 -3.45 1.63 -1.94
CA VAL A 99 -3.88 1.82 -0.54
C VAL A 99 -4.88 0.74 -0.11
N LEU A 100 -5.92 0.50 -0.92
CA LEU A 100 -6.96 -0.48 -0.60
C LEU A 100 -6.41 -1.88 -0.42
N VAL A 101 -5.53 -2.31 -1.32
CA VAL A 101 -4.98 -3.67 -1.28
C VAL A 101 -3.88 -3.81 -0.22
N VAL A 102 -2.98 -2.84 -0.12
CA VAL A 102 -1.90 -2.89 0.87
C VAL A 102 -2.46 -2.86 2.29
N ALA A 103 -3.47 -2.02 2.57
CA ALA A 103 -4.11 -1.97 3.88
C ALA A 103 -5.02 -3.18 4.12
N GLY A 104 -5.86 -3.53 3.13
CA GLY A 104 -6.90 -4.55 3.29
C GLY A 104 -6.38 -5.98 3.24
N ALA A 105 -5.41 -6.30 2.38
CA ALA A 105 -4.88 -7.65 2.22
C ALA A 105 -3.45 -7.80 2.77
N GLY A 106 -2.53 -6.91 2.38
CA GLY A 106 -1.12 -7.04 2.75
C GLY A 106 -0.86 -6.86 4.24
N ALA A 107 -1.29 -5.74 4.81
CA ALA A 107 -1.06 -5.42 6.22
C ALA A 107 -1.80 -6.39 7.17
N THR A 108 -3.03 -6.77 6.82
CA THR A 108 -3.82 -7.72 7.61
C THR A 108 -3.17 -9.10 7.66
N ALA A 109 -2.71 -9.60 6.52
CA ALA A 109 -2.02 -10.89 6.44
C ALA A 109 -0.72 -10.89 7.26
N MET A 110 0.07 -9.82 7.18
CA MET A 110 1.29 -9.67 7.98
C MET A 110 0.99 -9.58 9.49
N CYS A 111 -0.05 -8.82 9.87
CA CYS A 111 -0.47 -8.71 11.26
C CYS A 111 -0.92 -10.07 11.80
N ALA A 112 -1.70 -10.83 11.04
CA ALA A 112 -2.17 -12.15 11.41
C ALA A 112 -1.02 -13.15 11.57
N ASP A 113 -0.07 -13.20 10.62
CA ASP A 113 1.10 -14.09 10.70
C ASP A 113 1.96 -13.76 11.93
N LEU A 114 2.28 -12.48 12.14
CA LEU A 114 3.11 -12.08 13.27
C LEU A 114 2.37 -12.23 14.61
N GLY A 115 1.07 -11.96 14.64
CA GLY A 115 0.23 -12.17 15.82
C GLY A 115 0.11 -13.64 16.21
N ALA A 116 0.01 -14.53 15.24
CA ALA A 116 0.04 -15.97 15.49
C ALA A 116 1.38 -16.43 16.08
N ARG A 117 2.50 -15.88 15.61
CA ARG A 117 3.85 -16.15 16.18
C ARG A 117 3.99 -15.59 17.58
N THR A 118 3.40 -14.42 17.85
CA THR A 118 3.39 -13.80 19.19
C THR A 118 2.65 -14.70 20.19
N ILE A 119 1.49 -15.24 19.82
CA ILE A 119 0.72 -16.15 20.71
C ILE A 119 1.46 -17.46 20.99
N ARG A 120 2.23 -17.97 20.01
CA ARG A 120 3.05 -19.18 20.19
C ARG A 120 4.36 -18.92 20.93
N GLU A 121 4.54 -17.71 21.47
CA GLU A 121 5.74 -17.30 22.21
C GLU A 121 7.04 -17.40 21.40
N GLU A 122 6.96 -17.44 20.07
CA GLU A 122 8.14 -17.51 19.18
C GLU A 122 9.04 -16.27 19.35
N LEU A 123 8.45 -15.08 19.61
CA LEU A 123 9.21 -13.84 19.83
C LEU A 123 10.00 -13.91 21.15
N ASP A 124 9.44 -14.50 22.19
CA ASP A 124 10.12 -14.63 23.47
C ASP A 124 11.21 -15.71 23.42
N ALA A 125 10.96 -16.79 22.67
CA ALA A 125 11.98 -17.79 22.39
C ALA A 125 13.20 -17.18 21.67
N LEU A 126 12.99 -16.30 20.69
CA LEU A 126 14.07 -15.56 20.02
C LEU A 126 14.88 -14.69 21.00
N ARG A 127 14.19 -14.01 21.91
CA ARG A 127 14.85 -13.17 22.93
C ARG A 127 15.73 -13.99 23.87
N VAL A 128 15.23 -15.16 24.30
CA VAL A 128 16.01 -16.08 25.16
C VAL A 128 17.25 -16.61 24.43
N MET A 129 17.16 -16.81 23.12
CA MET A 129 18.32 -17.19 22.29
C MET A 129 19.28 -16.03 21.97
N GLY A 130 19.02 -14.81 22.48
CA GLY A 130 19.85 -13.64 22.23
C GLY A 130 19.62 -12.99 20.86
N VAL A 131 18.58 -13.39 20.12
CA VAL A 131 18.22 -12.82 18.82
C VAL A 131 17.23 -11.68 19.00
N ASN A 132 17.50 -10.52 18.42
CA ASN A 132 16.57 -9.41 18.46
C ASN A 132 15.36 -9.66 17.51
N PRO A 133 14.12 -9.81 18.02
CA PRO A 133 12.95 -10.09 17.18
C PRO A 133 12.64 -8.97 16.18
N ILE A 134 12.95 -7.72 16.52
CA ILE A 134 12.75 -6.58 15.59
C ILE A 134 13.63 -6.76 14.36
N GLN A 135 14.91 -7.05 14.55
CA GLN A 135 15.84 -7.24 13.45
C GLN A 135 15.54 -8.50 12.63
N ALA A 136 15.15 -9.59 13.30
CA ALA A 136 14.94 -10.89 12.64
C ALA A 136 13.59 -10.98 11.91
N LEU A 137 12.54 -10.34 12.45
CA LEU A 137 11.17 -10.51 11.95
C LEU A 137 10.53 -9.20 11.42
N VAL A 138 10.70 -8.07 12.11
CA VAL A 138 10.03 -6.82 11.75
C VAL A 138 10.68 -6.17 10.54
N VAL A 139 12.00 -5.98 10.57
CA VAL A 139 12.75 -5.34 9.49
C VAL A 139 12.50 -5.99 8.13
N PRO A 140 12.66 -7.33 7.97
CA PRO A 140 12.42 -7.98 6.68
C PRO A 140 10.97 -7.84 6.22
N ARG A 141 9.98 -7.86 7.14
CA ARG A 141 8.56 -7.67 6.81
C ARG A 141 8.23 -6.27 6.30
N VAL A 142 8.75 -5.25 6.97
CA VAL A 142 8.55 -3.85 6.56
C VAL A 142 9.15 -3.59 5.20
N LEU A 143 10.37 -4.08 4.93
CA LEU A 143 11.01 -3.98 3.62
C LEU A 143 10.27 -4.78 2.55
N ALA A 144 9.78 -5.98 2.88
CA ALA A 144 8.96 -6.79 1.98
C ALA A 144 7.66 -6.07 1.60
N ALA A 145 6.96 -5.47 2.58
CA ALA A 145 5.76 -4.67 2.33
C ALA A 145 6.05 -3.48 1.41
N THR A 146 7.18 -2.80 1.62
CA THR A 146 7.61 -1.66 0.79
C THR A 146 7.88 -2.11 -0.65
N LEU A 147 8.64 -3.18 -0.84
CA LEU A 147 8.93 -3.72 -2.16
C LEU A 147 7.66 -4.18 -2.88
N VAL A 148 6.80 -4.91 -2.18
CA VAL A 148 5.55 -5.41 -2.75
C VAL A 148 4.61 -4.27 -3.11
N SER A 149 4.47 -3.24 -2.29
CA SER A 149 3.62 -2.10 -2.61
C SER A 149 4.11 -1.32 -3.84
N LEU A 150 5.43 -1.22 -4.05
CA LEU A 150 6.03 -0.67 -5.27
C LEU A 150 5.63 -1.49 -6.50
N THR A 151 5.79 -2.81 -6.43
CA THR A 151 5.44 -3.71 -7.55
C THR A 151 3.93 -3.73 -7.82
N LEU A 152 3.10 -3.66 -6.78
CA LEU A 152 1.64 -3.56 -6.93
C LEU A 152 1.24 -2.25 -7.61
N SER A 153 1.81 -1.12 -7.21
CA SER A 153 1.52 0.18 -7.84
C SER A 153 1.89 0.17 -9.33
N ALA A 154 3.07 -0.35 -9.68
CA ALA A 154 3.47 -0.51 -11.08
C ALA A 154 2.49 -1.43 -11.84
N THR A 155 2.07 -2.54 -11.24
CA THR A 155 1.10 -3.48 -11.83
C THR A 155 -0.25 -2.81 -12.05
N VAL A 156 -0.75 -2.03 -11.07
CA VAL A 156 -2.01 -1.27 -11.19
C VAL A 156 -1.95 -0.29 -12.35
N ILE A 157 -0.85 0.44 -12.51
CA ILE A 157 -0.68 1.39 -13.61
C ILE A 157 -0.69 0.65 -14.96
N LEU A 158 0.10 -0.41 -15.10
CA LEU A 158 0.20 -1.17 -16.35
C LEU A 158 -1.14 -1.83 -16.74
N VAL A 159 -1.73 -2.58 -15.81
CA VAL A 159 -3.00 -3.29 -16.04
C VAL A 159 -4.15 -2.30 -16.23
N GLY A 160 -4.14 -1.20 -15.48
CA GLY A 160 -5.13 -0.14 -15.59
C GLY A 160 -5.09 0.53 -16.97
N LEU A 161 -3.91 0.92 -17.46
CA LEU A 161 -3.76 1.52 -18.79
C LEU A 161 -4.11 0.52 -19.90
N ALA A 162 -3.73 -0.74 -19.77
CA ALA A 162 -4.12 -1.79 -20.72
C ALA A 162 -5.65 -1.97 -20.74
N GLY A 163 -6.31 -2.03 -19.59
CA GLY A 163 -7.77 -2.10 -19.47
C GLY A 163 -8.47 -0.88 -20.09
N ALA A 164 -7.96 0.31 -19.83
CA ALA A 164 -8.46 1.54 -20.44
C ALA A 164 -8.31 1.55 -21.95
N TYR A 165 -7.17 1.08 -22.48
CA TYR A 165 -6.94 0.94 -23.93
C TYR A 165 -7.97 0.01 -24.57
N PHE A 166 -8.13 -1.21 -24.04
CA PHE A 166 -9.10 -2.16 -24.56
C PHE A 166 -10.51 -1.57 -24.57
N PHE A 167 -10.91 -0.92 -23.50
CA PHE A 167 -12.23 -0.34 -23.38
C PHE A 167 -12.46 0.81 -24.37
N CYS A 168 -11.52 1.77 -24.46
CA CYS A 168 -11.65 2.93 -25.35
C CYS A 168 -11.63 2.52 -26.82
N VAL A 169 -10.72 1.64 -27.22
CA VAL A 169 -10.53 1.26 -28.64
C VAL A 169 -11.64 0.33 -29.12
N TYR A 170 -11.94 -0.74 -28.39
CA TYR A 170 -12.86 -1.78 -28.86
C TYR A 170 -14.33 -1.50 -28.52
N ILE A 171 -14.64 -0.79 -27.45
CA ILE A 171 -16.03 -0.53 -27.03
C ILE A 171 -16.46 0.88 -27.43
N GLN A 172 -15.58 1.85 -27.32
CA GLN A 172 -15.92 3.25 -27.59
C GLN A 172 -15.48 3.75 -28.97
N ASN A 173 -14.82 2.93 -29.78
CA ASN A 173 -14.35 3.23 -31.14
C ASN A 173 -13.41 4.44 -31.20
N VAL A 174 -12.58 4.66 -30.18
CA VAL A 174 -11.50 5.65 -30.21
C VAL A 174 -10.35 5.11 -31.05
N SER A 175 -9.72 5.95 -31.90
CA SER A 175 -8.60 5.48 -32.70
C SER A 175 -7.40 5.10 -31.81
N PRO A 176 -6.72 3.95 -32.09
CA PRO A 176 -5.55 3.51 -31.31
C PRO A 176 -4.42 4.56 -31.27
N GLY A 177 -4.24 5.29 -32.38
CA GLY A 177 -3.23 6.35 -32.49
C GLY A 177 -3.54 7.56 -31.61
N ALA A 178 -4.81 8.01 -31.57
CA ALA A 178 -5.22 9.11 -30.70
C ALA A 178 -5.10 8.74 -29.22
N PHE A 179 -5.46 7.50 -28.84
CA PHE A 179 -5.27 7.02 -27.49
C PHE A 179 -3.79 7.00 -27.08
N ALA A 180 -2.92 6.43 -27.90
CA ALA A 180 -1.49 6.33 -27.62
C ALA A 180 -0.80 7.71 -27.53
N SER A 181 -1.12 8.64 -28.45
CA SER A 181 -0.59 10.02 -28.37
C SER A 181 -1.08 10.77 -27.12
N GLY A 182 -2.34 10.53 -26.72
CA GLY A 182 -2.92 11.10 -25.51
C GLY A 182 -2.26 10.66 -24.21
N LEU A 183 -1.72 9.43 -24.13
CA LEU A 183 -1.04 8.92 -22.94
C LEU A 183 0.16 9.80 -22.53
N THR A 184 0.95 10.24 -23.49
CA THR A 184 2.21 10.97 -23.24
C THR A 184 2.03 12.50 -23.20
N LEU A 185 0.81 13.01 -23.43
CA LEU A 185 0.56 14.42 -23.58
C LEU A 185 0.72 15.19 -22.26
N ILE A 186 0.31 14.60 -21.14
CA ILE A 186 0.32 15.24 -19.80
C ILE A 186 1.13 14.44 -18.80
N ILE A 187 1.18 13.10 -18.94
CA ILE A 187 1.88 12.23 -17.98
C ILE A 187 3.32 12.05 -18.39
N GLY A 188 4.23 12.52 -17.54
CA GLY A 188 5.67 12.35 -17.70
C GLY A 188 6.26 11.29 -16.78
N ALA A 189 7.56 11.01 -16.94
CA ALA A 189 8.31 10.14 -16.05
C ALA A 189 8.25 10.60 -14.58
N THR A 190 8.12 11.92 -14.36
CA THR A 190 7.97 12.52 -13.03
C THR A 190 6.70 12.05 -12.31
N ASP A 191 5.58 11.97 -13.02
CA ASP A 191 4.31 11.51 -12.42
C ASP A 191 4.39 10.04 -11.98
N VAL A 192 5.01 9.20 -12.81
CA VAL A 192 5.23 7.79 -12.48
C VAL A 192 6.17 7.65 -11.29
N SER A 193 7.26 8.43 -11.24
CA SER A 193 8.19 8.41 -10.10
C SER A 193 7.51 8.86 -8.80
N ILE A 194 6.66 9.87 -8.85
CA ILE A 194 5.85 10.30 -7.70
C ILE A 194 4.90 9.20 -7.24
N ALA A 195 4.22 8.51 -8.17
CA ALA A 195 3.35 7.40 -7.84
C ALA A 195 4.12 6.25 -7.14
N LEU A 196 5.32 5.94 -7.62
CA LEU A 196 6.19 4.92 -6.99
C LEU A 196 6.68 5.35 -5.59
N VAL A 197 7.08 6.60 -5.41
CA VAL A 197 7.45 7.13 -4.09
C VAL A 197 6.28 7.04 -3.11
N LYS A 198 5.07 7.40 -3.54
CA LYS A 198 3.86 7.22 -2.73
C LYS A 198 3.66 5.75 -2.35
N ALA A 199 3.80 4.83 -3.30
CA ALA A 199 3.66 3.40 -3.05
C ALA A 199 4.70 2.88 -2.05
N ALA A 200 5.95 3.36 -2.11
CA ALA A 200 6.98 3.03 -1.12
C ALA A 200 6.58 3.48 0.29
N LEU A 201 6.10 4.72 0.43
CA LEU A 201 5.61 5.25 1.71
C LEU A 201 4.40 4.47 2.24
N PHE A 202 3.50 4.03 1.34
CA PHE A 202 2.36 3.18 1.73
C PHE A 202 2.82 1.83 2.28
N GLY A 203 3.71 1.14 1.58
CA GLY A 203 4.23 -0.15 2.03
C GLY A 203 5.00 -0.05 3.34
N LEU A 204 5.83 0.98 3.49
CA LEU A 204 6.60 1.22 4.70
C LEU A 204 5.67 1.46 5.91
N SER A 205 4.71 2.38 5.78
CA SER A 205 3.79 2.70 6.88
C SER A 205 2.85 1.55 7.20
N ALA A 206 2.31 0.86 6.18
CA ALA A 206 1.46 -0.31 6.38
C ALA A 206 2.21 -1.47 7.06
N GLY A 207 3.45 -1.74 6.63
CA GLY A 207 4.31 -2.74 7.25
C GLY A 207 4.62 -2.44 8.72
N MET A 208 4.93 -1.17 9.03
CA MET A 208 5.16 -0.73 10.42
C MET A 208 3.92 -0.93 11.30
N ILE A 209 2.74 -0.49 10.84
CA ILE A 209 1.49 -0.61 11.59
C ILE A 209 1.13 -2.09 11.79
N ALA A 210 1.22 -2.90 10.74
CA ALA A 210 0.93 -4.34 10.79
C ALA A 210 1.84 -5.07 11.78
N CYS A 211 3.14 -4.79 11.75
CA CYS A 211 4.10 -5.39 12.67
C CYS A 211 3.86 -4.94 14.12
N TYR A 212 3.59 -3.65 14.35
CA TYR A 212 3.28 -3.15 15.69
C TYR A 212 2.05 -3.81 16.29
N LYS A 213 0.96 -3.89 15.53
CA LYS A 213 -0.27 -4.54 15.96
C LYS A 213 -0.08 -6.04 16.15
N GLY A 214 0.67 -6.71 15.28
CA GLY A 214 0.98 -8.13 15.39
C GLY A 214 1.79 -8.49 16.63
N ILE A 215 2.78 -7.66 17.01
CA ILE A 215 3.56 -7.87 18.25
C ILE A 215 2.75 -7.55 19.51
N SER A 216 1.82 -6.59 19.40
CA SER A 216 1.02 -6.09 20.54
C SER A 216 -0.27 -6.90 20.77
N VAL A 217 -0.40 -8.08 20.16
CA VAL A 217 -1.61 -8.92 20.27
C VAL A 217 -1.85 -9.31 21.73
N GLY A 218 -3.06 -9.03 22.21
CA GLY A 218 -3.55 -9.59 23.49
C GLY A 218 -3.95 -11.05 23.30
N GLY A 219 -3.51 -11.95 24.17
CA GLY A 219 -3.56 -13.40 24.08
C GLY A 219 -4.76 -14.06 23.38
N GLY A 220 -4.50 -15.19 22.74
CA GLY A 220 -5.48 -16.06 22.09
C GLY A 220 -5.91 -15.65 20.68
N PRO A 221 -6.64 -16.51 19.96
CA PRO A 221 -7.07 -16.26 18.58
C PRO A 221 -7.98 -15.04 18.43
N ALA A 222 -8.82 -14.74 19.42
CA ALA A 222 -9.66 -13.54 19.43
C ALA A 222 -8.83 -12.26 19.47
N GLY A 223 -7.68 -12.26 20.18
CA GLY A 223 -6.75 -11.14 20.21
C GLY A 223 -6.15 -10.86 18.83
N VAL A 224 -5.79 -11.90 18.07
CA VAL A 224 -5.31 -11.74 16.68
C VAL A 224 -6.39 -11.14 15.79
N GLY A 225 -7.64 -11.62 15.87
CA GLY A 225 -8.75 -11.08 15.11
C GLY A 225 -8.97 -9.58 15.36
N ASN A 226 -8.92 -9.17 16.64
CA ASN A 226 -9.03 -7.77 17.01
C ASN A 226 -7.86 -6.93 16.49
N ALA A 227 -6.61 -7.41 16.61
CA ALA A 227 -5.43 -6.73 16.11
C ALA A 227 -5.46 -6.55 14.59
N VAL A 228 -5.96 -7.56 13.84
CA VAL A 228 -6.15 -7.49 12.39
C VAL A 228 -7.17 -6.41 12.03
N ASN A 229 -8.33 -6.38 12.70
CA ASN A 229 -9.35 -5.35 12.47
C ASN A 229 -8.83 -3.93 12.77
N GLU A 230 -8.11 -3.77 13.87
CA GLU A 230 -7.47 -2.49 14.20
C GLU A 230 -6.39 -2.12 13.17
N THR A 231 -5.62 -3.09 12.66
CA THR A 231 -4.62 -2.86 11.61
C THR A 231 -5.26 -2.29 10.36
N VAL A 232 -6.39 -2.83 9.91
CA VAL A 232 -7.12 -2.29 8.75
C VAL A 232 -7.42 -0.81 8.95
N VAL A 233 -8.06 -0.47 10.07
CA VAL A 233 -8.53 0.91 10.35
C VAL A 233 -7.35 1.87 10.42
N PHE A 234 -6.32 1.56 11.22
CA PHE A 234 -5.17 2.44 11.38
C PHE A 234 -4.34 2.56 10.10
N THR A 235 -4.20 1.48 9.35
CA THR A 235 -3.47 1.50 8.07
C THR A 235 -4.22 2.35 7.06
N PHE A 236 -5.54 2.18 6.88
CA PHE A 236 -6.33 3.04 6.00
C PHE A 236 -6.19 4.51 6.36
N MET A 237 -6.36 4.88 7.63
CA MET A 237 -6.25 6.27 8.08
C MET A 237 -4.86 6.85 7.75
N ALA A 238 -3.79 6.10 8.04
CA ALA A 238 -2.43 6.53 7.78
C ALA A 238 -2.15 6.67 6.28
N LEU A 239 -2.53 5.68 5.47
CA LEU A 239 -2.27 5.69 4.03
C LEU A 239 -3.06 6.78 3.30
N PHE A 240 -4.32 7.04 3.68
CA PHE A 240 -5.08 8.16 3.13
C PHE A 240 -4.46 9.51 3.52
N ALA A 241 -4.04 9.68 4.76
CA ALA A 241 -3.34 10.89 5.19
C ALA A 241 -2.04 11.11 4.38
N ILE A 242 -1.23 10.07 4.22
CA ILE A 242 -0.01 10.11 3.40
C ILE A 242 -0.35 10.43 1.95
N ASN A 243 -1.41 9.84 1.38
CA ASN A 243 -1.81 10.10 0.00
C ASN A 243 -2.19 11.57 -0.21
N ILE A 244 -2.94 12.18 0.72
CA ILE A 244 -3.32 13.60 0.64
C ILE A 244 -2.07 14.49 0.68
N VAL A 245 -1.20 14.27 1.67
CA VAL A 245 0.04 15.06 1.84
C VAL A 245 0.96 14.90 0.64
N ALA A 246 1.19 13.65 0.20
CA ALA A 246 2.05 13.38 -0.94
C ALA A 246 1.49 13.95 -2.24
N THR A 247 0.16 13.96 -2.42
CA THR A 247 -0.48 14.60 -3.58
C THR A 247 -0.31 16.12 -3.54
N ALA A 248 -0.49 16.75 -2.38
CA ALA A 248 -0.29 18.19 -2.24
C ALA A 248 1.16 18.62 -2.53
N VAL A 249 2.13 17.82 -2.08
CA VAL A 249 3.56 18.05 -2.39
C VAL A 249 3.83 17.83 -3.88
N ALA A 250 3.28 16.76 -4.47
CA ALA A 250 3.46 16.46 -5.89
C ALA A 250 2.97 17.60 -6.79
N VAL A 251 1.79 18.16 -6.51
CA VAL A 251 1.25 19.31 -7.26
C VAL A 251 2.19 20.52 -7.22
N LYS A 252 2.80 20.81 -6.06
CA LYS A 252 3.78 21.90 -5.94
C LYS A 252 5.09 21.65 -6.69
N VAL A 253 5.47 20.41 -6.89
CA VAL A 253 6.72 20.06 -7.60
C VAL A 253 6.51 20.03 -9.11
N THR A 254 5.28 19.78 -9.57
CA THR A 254 4.94 19.71 -11.00
C THR A 254 4.40 21.01 -11.59
N MET A 255 4.08 22.01 -10.76
CA MET A 255 3.80 23.39 -11.14
C MET A 255 5.09 24.22 -11.15
#